data_699b8fea4c2d8b3c035b478a4ba34c74
#
_entry.id   699b8fea4c2d8b3c035b478a4ba34c74
#
_cell.length_a   1.000
_cell.length_b   1.000
_cell.length_c   1.000
_cell.angle_alpha   90.00
_cell.angle_beta   90.00
_cell.angle_gamma   90.00
#
_symmetry.space_group_name_H-M   'P 1'
#
loop_
_entity.id
_entity.type
_entity.pdbx_description
1 polymer ?
#
loop_
_entity_poly.entity_id
_entity_poly.type
_entity_poly.pdbx_seq_one_letter_code
_entity_poly.pdbx_strand_id
1 'polypeptide(L)'
;TTEAQQLACLRAVKAHLQPHGQLLLDAYAADPVSSSESLAQTVDEHVVASFHNGQRHIEVRERSEEDVASQRINATYDYYSTWDDGRTQLDSWSILQRYIFPQQLVELLEQAELALEAIYGDFEHGVFTQTSQHMVVVASALKSKEEPTV
;
A
#
# COMPACT_ATOMS: atom_id res chain seq x y z
N THR A 1 6.23 9.00 1.83
CA THR A 1 6.41 8.28 3.12
C THR A 1 7.84 7.78 3.21
N THR A 2 8.44 7.76 4.40
CA THR A 2 9.76 7.20 4.68
C THR A 2 9.61 6.00 5.61
N GLU A 3 10.63 5.16 5.72
CA GLU A 3 10.65 4.03 6.66
C GLU A 3 10.45 4.49 8.11
N ALA A 4 11.10 5.59 8.51
CA ALA A 4 10.91 6.18 9.84
C ALA A 4 9.45 6.60 10.10
N GLN A 5 8.76 7.10 9.09
CA GLN A 5 7.34 7.44 9.19
C GLN A 5 6.44 6.20 9.26
N GLN A 6 6.78 5.14 8.51
CA GLN A 6 6.09 3.85 8.61
C GLN A 6 6.23 3.25 10.01
N LEU A 7 7.45 3.24 10.56
CA LEU A 7 7.71 2.77 11.93
C LEU A 7 6.96 3.61 12.97
N ALA A 8 6.98 4.94 12.83
CA ALA A 8 6.24 5.83 13.74
C ALA A 8 4.72 5.55 13.71
N CYS A 9 4.17 5.29 12.52
CA CYS A 9 2.77 4.90 12.36
C CYS A 9 2.46 3.59 13.09
N LEU A 10 3.27 2.54 12.89
CA LEU A 10 3.09 1.24 13.56
C LEU A 10 3.18 1.36 15.09
N ARG A 11 4.11 2.17 15.61
CA ARG A 11 4.20 2.45 17.05
C ARG A 11 2.96 3.18 17.58
N ALA A 12 2.44 4.14 16.81
CA ALA A 12 1.20 4.83 17.17
C ALA A 12 0.02 3.86 17.18
N VAL A 13 -0.10 2.97 16.18
CA VAL A 13 -1.12 1.92 16.15
C VAL A 13 -1.01 1.03 17.38
N LYS A 14 0.19 0.53 17.69
CA LYS A 14 0.42 -0.30 18.89
C LYS A 14 -0.08 0.37 20.16
N ALA A 15 0.18 1.68 20.32
CA ALA A 15 -0.25 2.43 21.51
C ALA A 15 -1.77 2.55 21.65
N HIS A 16 -2.53 2.33 20.56
CA HIS A 16 -4.00 2.37 20.56
C HIS A 16 -4.65 0.97 20.59
N LEU A 17 -3.85 -0.10 20.40
CA LEU A 17 -4.39 -1.46 20.51
C LEU A 17 -4.77 -1.78 21.95
N GLN A 18 -5.97 -2.30 22.12
CA GLN A 18 -6.42 -2.88 23.39
C GLN A 18 -5.68 -4.21 23.65
N PRO A 19 -5.68 -4.73 24.90
CA PRO A 19 -5.23 -6.09 25.17
C PRO A 19 -5.96 -7.07 24.24
N HIS A 20 -5.19 -7.91 23.54
CA HIS A 20 -5.70 -8.83 22.50
C HIS A 20 -6.24 -8.16 21.23
N GLY A 21 -6.07 -6.85 21.06
CA GLY A 21 -6.39 -6.15 19.82
C GLY A 21 -5.43 -6.55 18.70
N GLN A 22 -5.95 -6.55 17.46
CA GLN A 22 -5.18 -6.88 16.27
C GLN A 22 -5.08 -5.67 15.34
N LEU A 23 -3.94 -5.53 14.69
CA LEU A 23 -3.74 -4.68 13.52
C LEU A 23 -4.02 -5.52 12.28
N LEU A 24 -4.91 -5.00 11.42
CA LEU A 24 -5.10 -5.48 10.05
C LEU A 24 -4.53 -4.41 9.12
N LEU A 25 -3.60 -4.80 8.27
CA LEU A 25 -2.91 -3.92 7.33
C LEU A 25 -2.95 -4.55 5.94
N ASP A 26 -3.35 -3.77 4.93
CA ASP A 26 -3.18 -4.11 3.53
C ASP A 26 -2.09 -3.24 2.90
N ALA A 27 -1.19 -3.87 2.16
CA ALA A 27 -0.17 -3.19 1.39
C ALA A 27 -0.03 -3.88 0.02
N TYR A 28 0.37 -3.12 -0.99
CA TYR A 28 0.77 -3.71 -2.26
C TYR A 28 1.99 -4.60 -2.07
N ALA A 29 1.87 -5.84 -2.55
CA ALA A 29 2.99 -6.76 -2.59
C ALA A 29 3.94 -6.34 -3.72
N ALA A 30 5.09 -5.79 -3.37
CA ALA A 30 6.12 -5.51 -4.34
C ALA A 30 6.79 -6.80 -4.78
N ASP A 31 6.92 -7.01 -6.09
CA ASP A 31 7.67 -8.13 -6.64
C ASP A 31 9.18 -7.78 -6.65
N PRO A 32 9.99 -8.47 -5.84
CA PRO A 32 11.42 -8.21 -5.79
C PRO A 32 12.16 -8.57 -7.09
N VAL A 33 11.53 -9.36 -7.97
CA VAL A 33 12.14 -9.78 -9.25
C VAL A 33 11.95 -8.69 -10.31
N SER A 34 10.79 -8.06 -10.37
CA SER A 34 10.54 -6.96 -11.30
C SER A 34 11.32 -5.69 -10.94
N SER A 35 11.65 -5.52 -9.66
CA SER A 35 12.41 -4.37 -9.16
C SER A 35 13.94 -4.48 -9.43
N SER A 36 14.45 -5.63 -9.85
CA SER A 36 15.91 -5.85 -9.95
C SER A 36 16.53 -5.43 -11.29
N GLU A 37 15.73 -5.20 -12.33
CA GLU A 37 16.27 -5.01 -13.69
C GLU A 37 16.29 -3.56 -14.19
N SER A 38 15.71 -2.59 -13.47
CA SER A 38 15.72 -1.19 -13.91
C SER A 38 15.83 -0.20 -12.75
N LEU A 39 16.66 0.82 -12.95
CA LEU A 39 16.84 1.92 -11.97
C LEU A 39 15.63 2.87 -11.90
N ALA A 40 14.79 2.87 -12.91
CA ALA A 40 13.51 3.55 -12.97
C ALA A 40 12.60 2.87 -13.98
N GLN A 41 11.37 2.55 -13.60
CA GLN A 41 10.36 2.04 -14.52
C GLN A 41 9.28 3.11 -14.70
N THR A 42 8.95 3.38 -15.96
CA THR A 42 7.81 4.22 -16.32
C THR A 42 6.74 3.32 -16.90
N VAL A 43 5.55 3.35 -16.31
CA VAL A 43 4.37 2.73 -16.90
C VAL A 43 3.64 3.78 -17.71
N ASP A 44 3.48 3.50 -19.02
CA ASP A 44 2.80 4.39 -19.93
C ASP A 44 1.33 4.60 -19.54
N GLU A 45 0.79 5.75 -19.96
CA GLU A 45 -0.60 6.11 -19.70
C GLU A 45 -1.58 5.04 -20.21
N HIS A 46 -2.45 4.57 -19.34
CA HIS A 46 -3.50 3.60 -19.66
C HIS A 46 -4.79 3.92 -18.92
N VAL A 47 -5.92 3.48 -19.49
CA VAL A 47 -7.23 3.69 -18.88
C VAL A 47 -7.45 2.69 -17.74
N VAL A 48 -7.68 3.20 -16.52
CA VAL A 48 -7.96 2.40 -15.32
C VAL A 48 -9.43 2.40 -14.94
N ALA A 49 -10.19 3.41 -15.34
CA ALA A 49 -11.64 3.46 -15.13
C ALA A 49 -12.34 4.30 -16.20
N SER A 50 -13.60 3.95 -16.50
CA SER A 50 -14.47 4.73 -17.36
C SER A 50 -15.92 4.55 -16.87
N PHE A 51 -16.59 5.65 -16.55
CA PHE A 51 -17.92 5.61 -15.97
C PHE A 51 -18.70 6.90 -16.23
N HIS A 52 -20.02 6.86 -16.02
CA HIS A 52 -20.90 8.02 -16.08
C HIS A 52 -21.27 8.49 -14.67
N ASN A 53 -21.27 9.80 -14.48
CA ASN A 53 -21.78 10.47 -13.28
C ASN A 53 -22.74 11.60 -13.69
N GLY A 54 -24.05 11.28 -13.71
CA GLY A 54 -25.08 12.17 -14.25
C GLY A 54 -24.89 12.38 -15.76
N GLN A 55 -24.81 13.65 -16.18
CA GLN A 55 -24.61 14.05 -17.59
C GLN A 55 -23.12 14.15 -17.99
N ARG A 56 -22.25 13.47 -17.26
CA ARG A 56 -20.80 13.54 -17.44
C ARG A 56 -20.22 12.14 -17.59
N HIS A 57 -19.54 11.88 -18.68
CA HIS A 57 -18.65 10.75 -18.85
C HIS A 57 -17.28 11.09 -18.28
N ILE A 58 -16.70 10.20 -17.48
CA ILE A 58 -15.38 10.35 -16.88
C ILE A 58 -14.53 9.16 -17.31
N GLU A 59 -13.39 9.44 -17.92
CA GLU A 59 -12.33 8.47 -18.19
C GLU A 59 -11.15 8.81 -17.29
N VAL A 60 -10.68 7.82 -16.54
CA VAL A 60 -9.52 7.97 -15.65
C VAL A 60 -8.36 7.22 -16.26
N ARG A 61 -7.25 7.93 -16.48
CA ARG A 61 -5.99 7.35 -16.95
C ARG A 61 -4.94 7.44 -15.87
N GLU A 62 -4.16 6.40 -15.75
CA GLU A 62 -3.02 6.32 -14.85
C GLU A 62 -1.74 6.25 -15.65
N ARG A 63 -0.72 6.96 -15.17
CA ARG A 63 0.68 6.76 -15.50
C ARG A 63 1.49 6.74 -14.22
N SER A 64 2.55 5.96 -14.16
CA SER A 64 3.38 5.90 -12.97
C SER A 64 4.88 5.88 -13.30
N GLU A 65 5.64 6.43 -12.38
CA GLU A 65 7.10 6.43 -12.38
C GLU A 65 7.57 5.77 -11.09
N GLU A 66 8.39 4.74 -11.21
CA GLU A 66 8.98 4.03 -10.08
C GLU A 66 10.44 4.43 -9.89
N ASP A 67 10.80 4.82 -8.67
CA ASP A 67 12.17 4.94 -8.18
C ASP A 67 12.47 3.72 -7.30
N VAL A 68 13.09 2.72 -7.90
CA VAL A 68 13.43 1.45 -7.24
C VAL A 68 14.39 1.68 -6.07
N ALA A 69 15.35 2.62 -6.20
CA ALA A 69 16.34 2.87 -5.15
C ALA A 69 15.72 3.42 -3.85
N SER A 70 14.67 4.23 -3.96
CA SER A 70 13.95 4.75 -2.80
C SER A 70 12.66 3.99 -2.48
N GLN A 71 12.34 2.94 -3.26
CA GLN A 71 11.09 2.17 -3.16
C GLN A 71 9.85 3.07 -3.27
N ARG A 72 9.83 3.99 -4.23
CA ARG A 72 8.74 4.95 -4.41
C ARG A 72 8.10 4.80 -5.76
N ILE A 73 6.79 4.95 -5.78
CA ILE A 73 5.98 5.05 -6.99
C ILE A 73 5.26 6.39 -6.94
N ASN A 74 5.43 7.20 -7.98
CA ASN A 74 4.66 8.41 -8.22
C ASN A 74 3.58 8.09 -9.26
N ALA A 75 2.36 7.80 -8.81
CA ALA A 75 1.23 7.54 -9.68
C ALA A 75 0.47 8.85 -9.94
N THR A 76 0.22 9.16 -11.21
CA THR A 76 -0.58 10.30 -11.65
C THR A 76 -1.86 9.80 -12.30
N TYR A 77 -2.98 10.33 -11.84
CA TYR A 77 -4.32 10.03 -12.33
C TYR A 77 -4.87 11.25 -13.05
N ASP A 78 -5.17 11.12 -14.33
CA ASP A 78 -5.75 12.13 -15.17
C ASP A 78 -7.23 11.81 -15.41
N TYR A 79 -8.12 12.68 -14.92
CA TYR A 79 -9.57 12.54 -15.01
C TYR A 79 -10.09 13.37 -16.18
N TYR A 80 -10.38 12.73 -17.29
CA TYR A 80 -10.97 13.34 -18.49
C TYR A 80 -12.49 13.33 -18.35
N SER A 81 -13.08 14.48 -18.09
CA SER A 81 -14.53 14.65 -17.99
C SER A 81 -15.09 15.24 -19.28
N THR A 82 -16.13 14.62 -19.83
CA THR A 82 -16.86 15.10 -21.01
C THR A 82 -18.36 15.14 -20.68
N TRP A 83 -18.96 16.31 -20.81
CA TRP A 83 -20.41 16.50 -20.62
C TRP A 83 -21.19 16.29 -21.92
N ASP A 84 -22.48 15.99 -21.80
CA ASP A 84 -23.40 15.80 -22.98
C ASP A 84 -23.49 17.03 -23.88
N ASP A 85 -23.21 18.23 -23.31
CA ASP A 85 -23.16 19.49 -24.08
C ASP A 85 -21.82 19.74 -24.81
N GLY A 86 -20.91 18.79 -24.73
CA GLY A 86 -19.59 18.83 -25.37
C GLY A 86 -18.49 19.57 -24.58
N ARG A 87 -18.76 20.09 -23.40
CA ARG A 87 -17.70 20.64 -22.53
C ARG A 87 -16.77 19.53 -22.08
N THR A 88 -15.49 19.84 -21.93
CA THR A 88 -14.46 18.93 -21.41
C THR A 88 -13.70 19.58 -20.29
N GLN A 89 -13.20 18.77 -19.35
CA GLN A 89 -12.32 19.19 -18.26
C GLN A 89 -11.30 18.10 -17.98
N LEU A 90 -10.08 18.51 -17.65
CA LEU A 90 -9.02 17.62 -17.19
C LEU A 90 -8.65 18.03 -15.77
N ASP A 91 -8.72 17.08 -14.84
CA ASP A 91 -8.22 17.21 -13.48
C ASP A 91 -7.14 16.17 -13.26
N SER A 92 -5.99 16.56 -12.72
CA SER A 92 -4.85 15.67 -12.49
C SER A 92 -4.48 15.62 -11.02
N TRP A 93 -4.23 14.42 -10.52
CA TRP A 93 -3.79 14.16 -9.15
C TRP A 93 -2.60 13.21 -9.13
N SER A 94 -1.62 13.52 -8.31
CA SER A 94 -0.46 12.63 -8.13
C SER A 94 -0.39 12.14 -6.69
N ILE A 95 -0.10 10.83 -6.55
CA ILE A 95 0.06 10.16 -5.26
C ILE A 95 1.47 9.58 -5.22
N LEU A 96 2.28 10.07 -4.27
CA LEU A 96 3.58 9.50 -4.00
C LEU A 96 3.44 8.42 -2.92
N GLN A 97 3.66 7.19 -3.30
CA GLN A 97 3.59 6.02 -2.44
C GLN A 97 5.00 5.46 -2.18
N ARG A 98 5.18 4.76 -1.07
CA ARG A 98 6.33 3.91 -0.83
C ARG A 98 5.83 2.49 -0.64
N TYR A 99 6.30 1.57 -1.47
CA TYR A 99 6.06 0.16 -1.28
C TYR A 99 7.05 -0.44 -0.27
N ILE A 100 6.72 -1.61 0.23
CA ILE A 100 7.54 -2.32 1.22
C ILE A 100 7.60 -3.80 0.85
N PHE A 101 8.78 -4.38 0.98
CA PHE A 101 8.93 -5.83 0.82
C PHE A 101 8.49 -6.57 2.09
N PRO A 102 8.00 -7.82 1.97
CA PRO A 102 7.52 -8.60 3.12
C PRO A 102 8.54 -8.66 4.26
N GLN A 103 9.81 -8.89 3.94
CA GLN A 103 10.87 -8.96 4.95
C GLN A 103 11.03 -7.64 5.72
N GLN A 104 11.00 -6.51 5.02
CA GLN A 104 11.10 -5.18 5.65
C GLN A 104 9.89 -4.89 6.54
N LEU A 105 8.69 -5.33 6.13
CA LEU A 105 7.50 -5.17 6.96
C LEU A 105 7.62 -5.97 8.26
N VAL A 106 8.11 -7.22 8.20
CA VAL A 106 8.36 -8.02 9.40
C VAL A 106 9.32 -7.29 10.35
N GLU A 107 10.43 -6.76 9.84
CA GLU A 107 11.41 -6.01 10.62
C GLU A 107 10.80 -4.74 11.26
N LEU A 108 9.94 -4.01 10.53
CA LEU A 108 9.23 -2.85 11.07
C LEU A 108 8.21 -3.22 12.15
N LEU A 109 7.49 -4.33 11.99
CA LEU A 109 6.57 -4.84 13.02
C LEU A 109 7.34 -5.19 14.30
N GLU A 110 8.45 -5.90 14.19
CA GLU A 110 9.31 -6.24 15.32
C GLU A 110 9.83 -4.99 16.05
N GLN A 111 10.32 -3.99 15.29
CA GLN A 111 10.79 -2.71 15.85
C GLN A 111 9.64 -1.88 16.48
N ALA A 112 8.40 -2.10 16.05
CA ALA A 112 7.22 -1.51 16.65
C ALA A 112 6.69 -2.35 17.83
N GLU A 113 7.34 -3.47 18.18
CA GLU A 113 6.91 -4.45 19.18
C GLU A 113 5.50 -5.02 18.87
N LEU A 114 5.25 -5.28 17.59
CA LEU A 114 4.10 -5.99 17.09
C LEU A 114 4.53 -7.39 16.64
N ALA A 115 3.77 -8.39 17.05
CA ALA A 115 3.96 -9.78 16.61
C ALA A 115 3.19 -10.02 15.32
N LEU A 116 3.86 -10.47 14.27
CA LEU A 116 3.21 -10.95 13.07
C LEU A 116 2.47 -12.26 13.37
N GLU A 117 1.17 -12.32 13.09
CA GLU A 117 0.36 -13.52 13.25
C GLU A 117 0.13 -14.24 11.90
N ALA A 118 -0.13 -13.47 10.85
CA ALA A 118 -0.35 -14.01 9.51
C ALA A 118 -0.06 -12.99 8.40
N ILE A 119 0.30 -13.50 7.22
CA ILE A 119 0.30 -12.75 5.95
C ILE A 119 -0.54 -13.56 4.95
N TYR A 120 -1.51 -12.90 4.33
CA TYR A 120 -2.35 -13.46 3.28
C TYR A 120 -2.12 -12.73 1.95
N GLY A 121 -2.33 -13.43 0.83
CA GLY A 121 -2.17 -12.90 -0.52
C GLY A 121 -3.40 -12.17 -1.06
N ASP A 122 -4.51 -12.29 -0.36
CA ASP A 122 -5.80 -11.68 -0.70
C ASP A 122 -6.67 -11.50 0.55
N PHE A 123 -7.87 -10.92 0.38
CA PHE A 123 -8.84 -10.71 1.47
C PHE A 123 -9.67 -11.94 1.82
N GLU A 124 -9.47 -13.07 1.13
CA GLU A 124 -10.14 -14.36 1.37
C GLU A 124 -9.23 -15.33 2.13
N HIS A 125 -8.15 -14.84 2.71
CA HIS A 125 -7.13 -15.61 3.44
C HIS A 125 -6.34 -16.60 2.55
N GLY A 126 -6.21 -16.29 1.25
CA GLY A 126 -5.35 -17.02 0.34
C GLY A 126 -3.88 -16.95 0.78
N VAL A 127 -3.12 -17.99 0.46
CA VAL A 127 -1.69 -18.05 0.81
C VAL A 127 -0.93 -16.93 0.10
N PHE A 128 -0.14 -16.16 0.85
CA PHE A 128 0.76 -15.18 0.29
C PHE A 128 1.87 -15.86 -0.52
N THR A 129 2.03 -15.42 -1.77
CA THR A 129 3.06 -15.92 -2.71
C THR A 129 3.74 -14.74 -3.40
N GLN A 130 4.79 -15.01 -4.18
CA GLN A 130 5.47 -13.98 -4.98
C GLN A 130 4.57 -13.34 -6.04
N THR A 131 3.50 -14.00 -6.45
CA THR A 131 2.54 -13.49 -7.44
C THR A 131 1.31 -12.83 -6.81
N SER A 132 1.24 -12.74 -5.49
CA SER A 132 0.16 -12.05 -4.78
C SER A 132 0.24 -10.55 -5.04
N GLN A 133 -0.88 -9.93 -5.36
CA GLN A 133 -0.98 -8.48 -5.56
C GLN A 133 -1.13 -7.72 -4.24
N HIS A 134 -1.65 -8.39 -3.23
CA HIS A 134 -1.86 -7.85 -1.88
C HIS A 134 -0.99 -8.58 -0.87
N MET A 135 -0.65 -7.84 0.15
CA MET A 135 -0.04 -8.34 1.37
C MET A 135 -0.94 -7.93 2.54
N VAL A 136 -1.90 -8.81 2.86
CA VAL A 136 -2.84 -8.60 3.97
C VAL A 136 -2.25 -9.19 5.23
N VAL A 137 -1.91 -8.31 6.16
CA VAL A 137 -1.13 -8.63 7.36
C VAL A 137 -2.01 -8.57 8.60
N VAL A 138 -1.89 -9.57 9.45
CA VAL A 138 -2.47 -9.60 10.78
C VAL A 138 -1.33 -9.57 11.80
N ALA A 139 -1.37 -8.60 12.70
CA ALA A 139 -0.38 -8.48 13.77
C ALA A 139 -1.06 -8.09 15.10
N SER A 140 -0.45 -8.45 16.22
CA SER A 140 -0.91 -8.08 17.56
C SER A 140 0.21 -7.45 18.38
N ALA A 141 -0.13 -6.76 19.46
CA ALA A 141 0.87 -6.27 20.39
C ALA A 141 1.61 -7.43 21.03
N LEU A 142 2.95 -7.37 21.08
CA LEU A 142 3.73 -8.33 21.85
C LEU A 142 3.25 -8.29 23.31
N LYS A 143 2.94 -9.46 23.86
CA LYS A 143 2.61 -9.57 25.28
C LYS A 143 3.82 -9.06 26.10
N SER A 144 3.60 -8.09 26.96
CA SER A 144 4.59 -7.75 27.96
C SER A 144 4.92 -9.04 28.73
N LYS A 145 6.21 -9.36 28.87
CA LYS A 145 6.58 -10.45 29.77
C LYS A 145 6.02 -10.07 31.14
N GLU A 146 5.03 -10.83 31.61
CA GLU A 146 4.62 -10.74 33.01
C GLU A 146 5.88 -11.00 33.83
N GLU A 147 6.32 -10.01 34.62
CA GLU A 147 7.35 -10.26 35.63
C GLU A 147 6.76 -11.32 36.56
N PRO A 148 7.50 -12.39 36.83
CA PRO A 148 7.05 -13.36 37.83
C PRO A 148 6.88 -12.63 39.15
N THR A 149 5.65 -12.57 39.64
CA THR A 149 5.33 -12.08 40.98
C THR A 149 6.10 -12.97 41.97
N VAL A 150 7.05 -12.40 42.65
CA VAL A 150 7.82 -13.03 43.75
C VAL A 150 6.95 -13.04 44.99
#